data_2f94172e4a52e874320b60a5dbb257f2
#
_entry.id   2f94172e4a52e874320b60a5dbb257f2
#
_cell.length_a   1.000
_cell.length_b   1.000
_cell.length_c   1.000
_cell.angle_alpha   90.00
_cell.angle_beta   90.00
_cell.angle_gamma   90.00
#
_symmetry.space_group_name_H-M   'P 1'
#
loop_
_entity.id
_entity.type
_entity.pdbx_description
1 polymer ?
#
loop_
_entity_poly.entity_id
_entity_poly.type
_entity_poly.pdbx_seq_one_letter_code
_entity_poly.pdbx_strand_id
1 'polypeptide(L)'
;MIISLIGFMGAGKSTIGKQLAQSIKCPFIDLDAYIEEKEGKTISEIFGEKGEGGFRELELNYLEDVLEDHIAEHPETLEDLPPFSPEATEDDAPVATRNCTMVLSLGGGIVTNPECADLISRFTYCMYIHTDIEVIKQRLSQQSEAAGRPMLGGESGDALLARIEKLYKERTPLYTRLARKTYFL
;
A
#
# COMPACT_ATOMS: atom_id res chain seq x y z
N MET A 1 -9.63 -10.83 -9.99
CA MET A 1 -8.69 -9.66 -9.99
C MET A 1 -8.35 -9.25 -8.58
N ILE A 2 -7.08 -8.96 -8.26
CA ILE A 2 -6.61 -8.40 -6.99
C ILE A 2 -6.70 -6.87 -7.07
N ILE A 3 -7.30 -6.23 -6.07
CA ILE A 3 -7.24 -4.77 -5.90
C ILE A 3 -6.14 -4.46 -4.89
N SER A 4 -5.09 -3.75 -5.30
CA SER A 4 -4.07 -3.26 -4.37
C SER A 4 -4.28 -1.78 -4.02
N LEU A 5 -4.11 -1.43 -2.75
CA LEU A 5 -4.22 -0.07 -2.24
C LEU A 5 -2.84 0.47 -1.89
N ILE A 6 -2.42 1.52 -2.58
CA ILE A 6 -1.18 2.26 -2.31
C ILE A 6 -1.50 3.67 -1.82
N GLY A 7 -0.52 4.31 -1.21
CA GLY A 7 -0.63 5.67 -0.70
C GLY A 7 0.22 5.89 0.55
N PHE A 8 0.32 7.13 0.96
CA PHE A 8 1.19 7.51 2.06
C PHE A 8 0.77 6.89 3.41
N MET A 9 1.71 6.83 4.36
CA MET A 9 1.38 6.43 5.73
C MET A 9 0.34 7.38 6.32
N GLY A 10 -0.65 6.86 7.05
CA GLY A 10 -1.75 7.68 7.59
C GLY A 10 -2.83 8.05 6.56
N ALA A 11 -2.73 7.62 5.29
CA ALA A 11 -3.76 7.86 4.28
C ALA A 11 -5.08 7.08 4.51
N GLY A 12 -5.08 6.07 5.37
CA GLY A 12 -6.30 5.31 5.69
C GLY A 12 -6.51 4.04 4.85
N LYS A 13 -5.48 3.57 4.15
CA LYS A 13 -5.54 2.38 3.27
C LYS A 13 -6.15 1.15 3.94
N SER A 14 -5.65 0.77 5.11
CA SER A 14 -6.13 -0.42 5.82
C SER A 14 -7.60 -0.32 6.23
N THR A 15 -8.05 0.89 6.63
CA THR A 15 -9.46 1.14 6.97
C THR A 15 -10.35 1.02 5.74
N ILE A 16 -9.98 1.69 4.65
CA ILE A 16 -10.71 1.67 3.38
C ILE A 16 -10.70 0.28 2.78
N GLY A 17 -9.54 -0.40 2.81
CA GLY A 17 -9.40 -1.75 2.29
C GLY A 17 -10.30 -2.76 2.98
N LYS A 18 -10.37 -2.71 4.31
CA LYS A 18 -11.30 -3.55 5.09
C LYS A 18 -12.76 -3.28 4.72
N GLN A 19 -13.16 -2.01 4.62
CA GLN A 19 -14.52 -1.64 4.25
C GLN A 19 -14.85 -2.07 2.82
N LEU A 20 -13.94 -1.86 1.89
CA LEU A 20 -14.09 -2.28 0.49
C LEU A 20 -14.26 -3.81 0.41
N ALA A 21 -13.33 -4.56 0.98
CA ALA A 21 -13.36 -6.03 0.97
C ALA A 21 -14.66 -6.58 1.58
N GLN A 22 -15.11 -5.99 2.69
CA GLN A 22 -16.39 -6.34 3.31
C GLN A 22 -17.58 -6.06 2.39
N SER A 23 -17.59 -4.92 1.70
CA SER A 23 -18.68 -4.52 0.81
C SER A 23 -18.82 -5.44 -0.41
N ILE A 24 -17.70 -5.88 -0.96
CA ILE A 24 -17.64 -6.77 -2.14
C ILE A 24 -17.47 -8.24 -1.79
N LYS A 25 -17.40 -8.57 -0.49
CA LYS A 25 -17.32 -9.93 0.07
C LYS A 25 -16.11 -10.73 -0.41
N CYS A 26 -14.94 -10.11 -0.44
CA CYS A 26 -13.69 -10.79 -0.72
C CYS A 26 -12.70 -10.69 0.45
N PRO A 27 -11.64 -11.53 0.49
CA PRO A 27 -10.58 -11.45 1.49
C PRO A 27 -9.89 -10.08 1.51
N PHE A 28 -9.41 -9.68 2.69
CA PHE A 28 -8.57 -8.51 2.91
C PHE A 28 -7.24 -8.94 3.53
N ILE A 29 -6.14 -8.49 2.93
CA ILE A 29 -4.79 -8.64 3.47
C ILE A 29 -4.16 -7.25 3.63
N ASP A 30 -3.57 -6.98 4.79
CA ASP A 30 -2.65 -5.86 5.02
C ASP A 30 -1.23 -6.42 5.05
N LEU A 31 -0.41 -6.05 4.07
CA LEU A 31 0.93 -6.63 3.91
C LEU A 31 1.83 -6.33 5.09
N ASP A 32 1.74 -5.13 5.69
CA ASP A 32 2.52 -4.79 6.88
C ASP A 32 2.16 -5.73 8.05
N ALA A 33 0.86 -5.96 8.29
CA ALA A 33 0.39 -6.89 9.32
C ALA A 33 0.77 -8.35 9.00
N TYR A 34 0.72 -8.74 7.75
CA TYR A 34 1.12 -10.07 7.29
C TYR A 34 2.61 -10.33 7.56
N ILE A 35 3.47 -9.35 7.27
CA ILE A 35 4.91 -9.42 7.56
C ILE A 35 5.14 -9.56 9.07
N GLU A 36 4.48 -8.76 9.90
CA GLU A 36 4.59 -8.85 11.37
C GLU A 36 4.18 -10.22 11.90
N GLU A 37 3.09 -10.79 11.38
CA GLU A 37 2.63 -12.13 11.76
C GLU A 37 3.65 -13.22 11.38
N LYS A 38 4.18 -13.17 10.16
CA LYS A 38 5.15 -14.16 9.66
C LYS A 38 6.50 -14.08 10.36
N GLU A 39 7.01 -12.89 10.60
CA GLU A 39 8.30 -12.66 11.28
C GLU A 39 8.19 -12.79 12.81
N GLY A 40 6.99 -12.74 13.38
CA GLY A 40 6.75 -12.71 14.83
C GLY A 40 7.33 -11.45 15.50
N LYS A 41 7.50 -10.37 14.76
CA LYS A 41 8.11 -9.10 15.17
C LYS A 41 7.37 -7.93 14.58
N THR A 42 7.38 -6.81 15.28
CA THR A 42 6.85 -5.55 14.75
C THR A 42 7.74 -4.99 13.63
N ILE A 43 7.17 -4.20 12.73
CA ILE A 43 7.92 -3.49 11.69
C ILE A 43 9.10 -2.70 12.29
N SER A 44 8.89 -2.07 13.44
CA SER A 44 9.95 -1.32 14.15
C SER A 44 11.11 -2.20 14.59
N GLU A 45 10.84 -3.40 15.09
CA GLU A 45 11.88 -4.37 15.47
C GLU A 45 12.64 -4.87 14.26
N ILE A 46 11.93 -5.18 13.16
CA ILE A 46 12.53 -5.60 11.89
C ILE A 46 13.47 -4.51 11.34
N PHE A 47 13.03 -3.25 11.33
CA PHE A 47 13.88 -2.12 10.94
C PHE A 47 15.09 -1.94 11.85
N GLY A 48 14.94 -2.14 13.16
CA GLY A 48 16.05 -2.08 14.11
C GLY A 48 17.10 -3.15 13.88
N GLU A 49 16.69 -4.35 13.49
CA GLU A 49 17.58 -5.50 13.26
C GLU A 49 18.18 -5.52 11.85
N LYS A 50 17.35 -5.32 10.82
CA LYS A 50 17.73 -5.53 9.40
C LYS A 50 17.94 -4.21 8.63
N GLY A 51 17.58 -3.07 9.22
CA GLY A 51 17.56 -1.77 8.54
C GLY A 51 16.46 -1.64 7.47
N GLU A 52 16.46 -0.51 6.76
CA GLU A 52 15.48 -0.29 5.69
C GLU A 52 15.65 -1.29 4.54
N GLY A 53 16.88 -1.56 4.12
CA GLY A 53 17.16 -2.50 3.02
C GLY A 53 16.60 -3.89 3.29
N GLY A 54 16.89 -4.45 4.48
CA GLY A 54 16.36 -5.76 4.86
C GLY A 54 14.84 -5.81 4.97
N PHE A 55 14.21 -4.70 5.42
CA PHE A 55 12.75 -4.61 5.40
C PHE A 55 12.19 -4.59 3.96
N ARG A 56 12.83 -3.87 3.02
CA ARG A 56 12.43 -3.86 1.61
C ARG A 56 12.53 -5.21 0.93
N GLU A 57 13.54 -6.01 1.30
CA GLU A 57 13.64 -7.42 0.86
C GLU A 57 12.48 -8.26 1.38
N LEU A 58 12.09 -8.09 2.64
CA LEU A 58 10.92 -8.79 3.20
C LEU A 58 9.61 -8.33 2.55
N GLU A 59 9.43 -7.02 2.31
CA GLU A 59 8.25 -6.53 1.57
C GLU A 59 8.13 -7.19 0.19
N LEU A 60 9.25 -7.34 -0.54
CA LEU A 60 9.25 -8.00 -1.84
C LEU A 60 8.87 -9.48 -1.72
N ASN A 61 9.59 -10.24 -0.88
CA ASN A 61 9.37 -11.67 -0.74
C ASN A 61 7.93 -12.00 -0.32
N TYR A 62 7.41 -11.28 0.69
CA TYR A 62 6.04 -11.54 1.15
C TYR A 62 4.97 -11.01 0.18
N LEU A 63 5.27 -9.99 -0.63
CA LEU A 63 4.39 -9.59 -1.72
C LEU A 63 4.31 -10.67 -2.79
N GLU A 64 5.45 -11.27 -3.17
CA GLU A 64 5.52 -12.40 -4.10
C GLU A 64 4.72 -13.58 -3.57
N ASP A 65 4.97 -14.02 -2.32
CA ASP A 65 4.25 -15.12 -1.69
C ASP A 65 2.72 -14.91 -1.72
N VAL A 66 2.25 -13.73 -1.30
CA VAL A 66 0.81 -13.42 -1.25
C VAL A 66 0.19 -13.42 -2.66
N LEU A 67 0.91 -12.92 -3.66
CA LEU A 67 0.40 -12.88 -5.04
C LEU A 67 0.40 -14.29 -5.65
N GLU A 68 1.48 -15.06 -5.48
CA GLU A 68 1.62 -16.41 -6.02
C GLU A 68 0.58 -17.36 -5.43
N ASP A 69 0.45 -17.39 -4.10
CA ASP A 69 -0.52 -18.22 -3.39
C ASP A 69 -1.95 -17.90 -3.85
N HIS A 70 -2.29 -16.60 -3.89
CA HIS A 70 -3.63 -16.19 -4.30
C HIS A 70 -3.94 -16.51 -5.77
N ILE A 71 -2.98 -16.30 -6.68
CA ILE A 71 -3.15 -16.60 -8.11
C ILE A 71 -3.25 -18.11 -8.34
N ALA A 72 -2.50 -18.93 -7.58
CA ALA A 72 -2.58 -20.38 -7.67
C ALA A 72 -3.97 -20.90 -7.25
N GLU A 73 -4.59 -20.31 -6.23
CA GLU A 73 -5.94 -20.66 -5.79
C GLU A 73 -7.04 -20.05 -6.68
N HIS A 74 -6.76 -18.91 -7.32
CA HIS A 74 -7.71 -18.10 -8.10
C HIS A 74 -7.13 -17.69 -9.46
N PRO A 75 -6.88 -18.65 -10.38
CA PRO A 75 -6.24 -18.36 -11.68
C PRO A 75 -7.04 -17.38 -12.56
N GLU A 76 -8.36 -17.28 -12.36
CA GLU A 76 -9.23 -16.29 -12.99
C GLU A 76 -8.86 -14.84 -12.66
N THR A 77 -8.06 -14.65 -11.62
CA THR A 77 -7.57 -13.32 -11.17
C THR A 77 -6.85 -12.56 -12.29
N LEU A 78 -6.10 -13.27 -13.13
CA LEU A 78 -5.30 -12.67 -14.21
C LEU A 78 -6.14 -12.37 -15.47
N GLU A 79 -7.19 -13.12 -15.71
CA GLU A 79 -8.04 -12.97 -16.92
C GLU A 79 -8.82 -11.66 -16.91
N ASP A 80 -9.18 -11.16 -15.72
CA ASP A 80 -10.02 -9.99 -15.51
C ASP A 80 -9.23 -8.68 -15.31
N LEU A 81 -7.91 -8.71 -15.39
CA LEU A 81 -7.10 -7.51 -15.21
C LEU A 81 -7.11 -6.68 -16.51
N PRO A 82 -7.77 -5.50 -16.51
CA PRO A 82 -7.79 -4.66 -17.70
C PRO A 82 -6.37 -4.21 -18.05
N PRO A 83 -6.04 -3.99 -19.33
CA PRO A 83 -4.74 -3.46 -19.72
C PRO A 83 -4.48 -2.13 -19.03
N PHE A 84 -3.22 -1.90 -18.64
CA PHE A 84 -2.83 -0.62 -18.06
C PHE A 84 -2.97 0.47 -19.11
N SER A 85 -3.85 1.46 -18.83
CA SER A 85 -3.99 2.66 -19.64
C SER A 85 -3.75 3.88 -18.73
N PRO A 86 -2.73 4.70 -19.00
CA PRO A 86 -2.52 5.93 -18.24
C PRO A 86 -3.61 6.99 -18.49
N GLU A 87 -4.46 6.78 -19.50
CA GLU A 87 -5.55 7.69 -19.91
C GLU A 87 -6.93 7.21 -19.40
N ALA A 88 -6.99 6.19 -18.51
CA ALA A 88 -8.24 5.67 -17.98
C ALA A 88 -9.06 6.78 -17.30
N THR A 89 -10.30 6.94 -17.76
CA THR A 89 -11.23 7.99 -17.29
C THR A 89 -12.00 7.56 -16.04
N GLU A 90 -12.68 8.49 -15.38
CA GLU A 90 -13.44 8.24 -14.15
C GLU A 90 -14.54 7.16 -14.28
N ASP A 91 -15.03 6.92 -15.50
CA ASP A 91 -16.11 5.97 -15.80
C ASP A 91 -15.67 4.49 -15.74
N ASP A 92 -14.36 4.19 -15.70
CA ASP A 92 -13.83 2.82 -15.69
C ASP A 92 -13.87 2.14 -14.29
N ALA A 93 -14.24 2.88 -13.24
CA ALA A 93 -14.22 2.40 -11.86
C ALA A 93 -15.23 1.27 -11.51
N PRO A 94 -16.44 1.18 -12.10
CA PRO A 94 -17.42 0.15 -11.72
C PRO A 94 -17.02 -1.28 -12.10
N VAL A 95 -16.12 -1.45 -13.05
CA VAL A 95 -15.72 -2.78 -13.56
C VAL A 95 -14.77 -3.49 -12.59
N ALA A 96 -13.91 -2.73 -11.91
CA ALA A 96 -12.86 -3.26 -11.05
C ALA A 96 -13.37 -4.02 -9.80
N THR A 97 -14.60 -3.73 -9.32
CA THR A 97 -15.10 -4.35 -8.09
C THR A 97 -15.90 -5.63 -8.32
N ARG A 98 -16.41 -5.86 -9.53
CA ARG A 98 -17.33 -7.00 -9.80
C ARG A 98 -16.67 -8.37 -9.72
N ASN A 99 -15.39 -8.47 -10.09
CA ASN A 99 -14.64 -9.71 -10.12
C ASN A 99 -13.40 -9.64 -9.20
N CYS A 100 -13.49 -8.85 -8.12
CA CYS A 100 -12.42 -8.76 -7.15
C CYS A 100 -12.34 -10.05 -6.33
N THR A 101 -11.17 -10.67 -6.34
CA THR A 101 -10.87 -11.89 -5.58
C THR A 101 -10.16 -11.61 -4.27
N MET A 102 -9.49 -10.45 -4.14
CA MET A 102 -8.79 -10.01 -2.93
C MET A 102 -8.56 -8.50 -2.92
N VAL A 103 -8.62 -7.88 -1.75
CA VAL A 103 -8.12 -6.51 -1.49
C VAL A 103 -6.83 -6.59 -0.70
N LEU A 104 -5.76 -5.98 -1.22
CA LEU A 104 -4.42 -5.98 -0.64
C LEU A 104 -4.01 -4.55 -0.28
N SER A 105 -3.86 -4.25 1.00
CA SER A 105 -3.31 -2.96 1.49
C SER A 105 -1.78 -3.06 1.57
N LEU A 106 -1.08 -2.11 0.96
CA LEU A 106 0.37 -2.12 0.82
C LEU A 106 1.04 -1.04 1.67
N GLY A 107 2.24 -1.31 2.15
CA GLY A 107 3.07 -0.38 2.91
C GLY A 107 3.34 0.92 2.13
N GLY A 108 3.37 2.06 2.84
CA GLY A 108 3.54 3.36 2.19
C GLY A 108 4.91 3.58 1.51
N GLY A 109 5.88 2.71 1.73
CA GLY A 109 7.19 2.78 1.12
C GLY A 109 7.41 1.79 -0.03
N ILE A 110 6.52 0.83 -0.23
CA ILE A 110 6.69 -0.28 -1.17
C ILE A 110 6.95 0.18 -2.61
N VAL A 111 6.36 1.30 -3.01
CA VAL A 111 6.52 1.89 -4.36
C VAL A 111 7.93 2.40 -4.64
N THR A 112 8.80 2.48 -3.63
CA THR A 112 10.21 2.85 -3.82
C THR A 112 11.08 1.68 -4.29
N ASN A 113 10.58 0.44 -4.15
CA ASN A 113 11.23 -0.74 -4.72
C ASN A 113 10.68 -0.99 -6.14
N PRO A 114 11.53 -0.94 -7.19
CA PRO A 114 11.09 -1.13 -8.57
C PRO A 114 10.50 -2.53 -8.84
N GLU A 115 11.00 -3.57 -8.16
CA GLU A 115 10.52 -4.94 -8.32
C GLU A 115 9.10 -5.09 -7.74
N CYS A 116 8.85 -4.53 -6.55
CA CYS A 116 7.50 -4.46 -6.00
C CYS A 116 6.56 -3.67 -6.91
N ALA A 117 7.01 -2.54 -7.47
CA ALA A 117 6.20 -1.74 -8.39
C ALA A 117 5.84 -2.51 -9.67
N ASP A 118 6.77 -3.31 -10.22
CA ASP A 118 6.53 -4.19 -11.36
C ASP A 118 5.47 -5.25 -11.04
N LEU A 119 5.63 -5.97 -9.92
CA LEU A 119 4.66 -6.97 -9.46
C LEU A 119 3.25 -6.37 -9.29
N ILE A 120 3.16 -5.23 -8.60
CA ILE A 120 1.89 -4.53 -8.39
C ILE A 120 1.24 -4.16 -9.73
N SER A 121 2.01 -3.61 -10.66
CA SER A 121 1.53 -3.19 -11.97
C SER A 121 1.01 -4.36 -12.82
N ARG A 122 1.68 -5.51 -12.75
CA ARG A 122 1.37 -6.68 -13.57
C ARG A 122 0.23 -7.51 -13.04
N PHE A 123 0.11 -7.63 -11.72
CA PHE A 123 -0.77 -8.62 -11.09
C PHE A 123 -1.96 -8.00 -10.35
N THR A 124 -2.03 -6.67 -10.23
CA THR A 124 -3.10 -6.03 -9.46
C THR A 124 -3.75 -4.84 -10.19
N TYR A 125 -4.99 -4.56 -9.83
CA TYR A 125 -5.62 -3.27 -10.10
C TYR A 125 -5.22 -2.30 -9.00
N CYS A 126 -4.19 -1.52 -9.27
CA CYS A 126 -3.59 -0.62 -8.29
C CYS A 126 -4.40 0.67 -8.12
N MET A 127 -4.86 0.94 -6.89
CA MET A 127 -5.63 2.12 -6.51
C MET A 127 -4.81 3.00 -5.56
N TYR A 128 -4.61 4.26 -5.92
CA TYR A 128 -3.96 5.24 -5.06
C TYR A 128 -4.96 5.94 -4.15
N ILE A 129 -4.81 5.77 -2.86
CA ILE A 129 -5.56 6.53 -1.84
C ILE A 129 -4.79 7.82 -1.55
N HIS A 130 -5.23 8.88 -2.21
CA HIS A 130 -4.66 10.22 -2.03
C HIS A 130 -5.35 10.92 -0.86
N THR A 131 -4.57 11.32 0.12
CA THR A 131 -5.02 12.13 1.26
C THR A 131 -4.17 13.39 1.32
N ASP A 132 -4.82 14.53 1.55
CA ASP A 132 -4.12 15.81 1.66
C ASP A 132 -3.03 15.75 2.73
N ILE A 133 -1.88 16.40 2.45
CA ILE A 133 -0.71 16.37 3.34
C ILE A 133 -1.02 16.98 4.72
N GLU A 134 -1.88 17.98 4.79
CA GLU A 134 -2.22 18.60 6.07
C GLU A 134 -3.03 17.65 6.95
N VAL A 135 -3.93 16.86 6.34
CA VAL A 135 -4.66 15.79 7.03
C VAL A 135 -3.69 14.71 7.52
N ILE A 136 -2.72 14.33 6.70
CA ILE A 136 -1.69 13.36 7.07
C ILE A 136 -0.84 13.87 8.24
N LYS A 137 -0.37 15.12 8.18
CA LYS A 137 0.38 15.77 9.25
C LYS A 137 -0.41 15.77 10.57
N GLN A 138 -1.68 16.15 10.50
CA GLN A 138 -2.54 16.16 11.68
C GLN A 138 -2.68 14.76 12.29
N ARG A 139 -2.95 13.75 11.46
CA ARG A 139 -3.08 12.34 11.91
C ARG A 139 -1.79 11.83 12.55
N LEU A 140 -0.65 12.07 11.91
CA LEU A 140 0.65 11.58 12.38
C LEU A 140 1.18 12.33 13.59
N SER A 141 0.81 13.61 13.78
CA SER A 141 1.19 14.41 14.95
C SER A 141 0.36 14.08 16.19
N GLN A 142 -0.91 13.71 16.02
CA GLN A 142 -1.81 13.35 17.12
C GLN A 142 -1.58 11.94 17.65
N GLN A 143 -1.05 11.07 16.83
CA GLN A 143 -0.73 9.72 17.21
C GLN A 143 0.65 9.70 17.86
N SER A 144 0.72 9.35 19.15
CA SER A 144 1.95 8.93 19.84
C SER A 144 2.64 7.74 19.15
N GLU A 145 2.07 7.30 18.04
CA GLU A 145 2.47 6.25 17.11
C GLU A 145 3.59 6.64 16.13
N ALA A 146 4.15 7.82 16.18
CA ALA A 146 5.45 8.08 15.57
C ALA A 146 6.53 7.10 16.11
N ALA A 147 6.34 6.63 17.35
CA ALA A 147 7.18 5.60 17.96
C ALA A 147 7.14 4.24 17.24
N GLY A 148 6.05 3.92 16.51
CA GLY A 148 5.91 2.67 15.75
C GLY A 148 6.23 2.78 14.25
N ARG A 149 6.77 3.94 13.78
CA ARG A 149 7.05 4.17 12.36
C ARG A 149 8.52 4.50 12.13
N PRO A 150 9.37 3.51 11.83
CA PRO A 150 10.82 3.68 11.69
C PRO A 150 11.21 4.78 10.70
N MET A 151 10.44 4.95 9.63
CA MET A 151 10.70 5.97 8.60
C MET A 151 10.56 7.42 9.08
N LEU A 152 9.93 7.64 10.23
CA LEU A 152 9.83 8.95 10.86
C LEU A 152 10.91 9.20 11.91
N GLY A 153 11.78 8.20 12.17
CA GLY A 153 13.00 8.34 12.95
C GLY A 153 12.83 8.76 14.42
N GLY A 154 11.60 8.63 14.99
CA GLY A 154 11.32 9.15 16.35
C GLY A 154 11.34 10.67 16.46
N GLU A 155 11.35 11.39 15.34
CA GLU A 155 11.30 12.85 15.29
C GLU A 155 9.97 13.38 15.84
N SER A 156 9.98 14.62 16.34
CA SER A 156 8.81 15.29 16.88
C SER A 156 8.76 16.77 16.46
N GLY A 157 7.60 17.39 16.58
CA GLY A 157 7.42 18.81 16.25
C GLY A 157 7.76 19.14 14.79
N ASP A 158 8.46 20.24 14.55
CA ASP A 158 8.77 20.75 13.21
C ASP A 158 9.67 19.80 12.39
N ALA A 159 10.58 19.07 13.04
CA ALA A 159 11.41 18.08 12.38
C ALA A 159 10.58 16.93 11.81
N LEU A 160 9.60 16.44 12.56
CA LEU A 160 8.65 15.43 12.09
C LEU A 160 7.85 15.93 10.89
N LEU A 161 7.33 17.16 10.95
CA LEU A 161 6.54 17.75 9.85
C LEU A 161 7.39 17.88 8.57
N ALA A 162 8.63 18.36 8.70
CA ALA A 162 9.56 18.47 7.58
C ALA A 162 9.88 17.10 6.97
N ARG A 163 10.05 16.05 7.80
CA ARG A 163 10.26 14.68 7.34
C ARG A 163 9.08 14.13 6.58
N ILE A 164 7.86 14.36 7.10
CA ILE A 164 6.61 13.95 6.42
C ILE A 164 6.52 14.63 5.05
N GLU A 165 6.75 15.94 4.96
CA GLU A 165 6.70 16.69 3.70
C GLU A 165 7.69 16.16 2.68
N LYS A 166 8.92 15.91 3.11
CA LYS A 166 9.97 15.38 2.24
C LYS A 166 9.55 14.03 1.65
N LEU A 167 9.19 13.08 2.50
CA LEU A 167 8.75 11.74 2.08
C LEU A 167 7.49 11.79 1.19
N TYR A 168 6.56 12.69 1.51
CA TYR A 168 5.34 12.85 0.72
C TYR A 168 5.66 13.34 -0.70
N LYS A 169 6.51 14.37 -0.84
CA LYS A 169 6.95 14.89 -2.15
C LYS A 169 7.70 13.84 -2.97
N GLU A 170 8.55 13.04 -2.34
CA GLU A 170 9.33 12.00 -3.00
C GLU A 170 8.43 10.85 -3.51
N ARG A 171 7.39 10.46 -2.75
CA ARG A 171 6.59 9.27 -3.03
C ARG A 171 5.34 9.54 -3.87
N THR A 172 4.75 10.72 -3.76
CA THR A 172 3.52 11.06 -4.51
C THR A 172 3.64 10.80 -6.01
N PRO A 173 4.73 11.19 -6.71
CA PRO A 173 4.88 10.88 -8.13
C PRO A 173 4.94 9.38 -8.42
N LEU A 174 5.48 8.57 -7.50
CA LEU A 174 5.55 7.12 -7.65
C LEU A 174 4.16 6.48 -7.53
N TYR A 175 3.35 6.92 -6.55
CA TYR A 175 1.97 6.47 -6.43
C TYR A 175 1.15 6.81 -7.67
N THR A 176 1.23 8.07 -8.13
CA THR A 176 0.49 8.53 -9.31
C THR A 176 0.86 7.74 -10.57
N ARG A 177 2.16 7.44 -10.75
CA ARG A 177 2.62 6.68 -11.91
C ARG A 177 2.17 5.22 -11.90
N LEU A 178 2.10 4.60 -10.71
CA LEU A 178 1.76 3.19 -10.56
C LEU A 178 0.25 2.95 -10.54
N ALA A 179 -0.53 3.91 -10.11
CA ALA A 179 -1.96 3.76 -9.93
C ALA A 179 -2.72 3.72 -11.26
N ARG A 180 -3.69 2.80 -11.35
CA ARG A 180 -4.71 2.79 -12.41
C ARG A 180 -5.85 3.76 -12.09
N LYS A 181 -6.10 4.01 -10.82
CA LYS A 181 -7.13 4.94 -10.33
C LYS A 181 -6.64 5.65 -9.07
N THR A 182 -6.96 6.95 -8.96
CA THR A 182 -6.71 7.74 -7.75
C THR A 182 -8.03 8.09 -7.08
N TYR A 183 -8.12 7.86 -5.78
CA TYR A 183 -9.21 8.27 -4.91
C TYR A 183 -8.75 9.38 -3.97
N PHE A 184 -9.44 10.50 -4.00
CA PHE A 184 -9.18 11.66 -3.15
C PHE A 184 -10.07 11.59 -1.92
N LEU A 185 -9.46 11.77 -0.73
CA LEU A 185 -10.11 11.76 0.58
C LEU A 185 -10.02 13.14 1.23
#